data_e96d7677fedef62cf523449c76397565
#
_entry.id   e96d7677fedef62cf523449c76397565
#
_cell.length_a   1.000
_cell.length_b   1.000
_cell.length_c   1.000
_cell.angle_alpha   90.00
_cell.angle_beta   90.00
_cell.angle_gamma   90.00
#
_symmetry.space_group_name_H-M   'P 1'
#
loop_
_entity.id
_entity.type
_entity.pdbx_description
1 polymer ?
#
loop_
_entity_poly.entity_id
_entity_poly.type
_entity_poly.pdbx_seq_one_letter_code
_entity_poly.pdbx_strand_id
1 'polypeptide(L)'
;MKHAKKIIIEVNTSIPLNLEGMHDIYIPAIPPNRTEIPIYHAGDRIGKPYVECGIDRIDCIVESDILDHVRDLTAPDAASIKIAENLVEFLEYEQKMGRLPEKMLPLQSGVGSIANAVLLGLAKSRFENLEMYSEILQDSVFRLIKLGKIAKASGCAFTPSPSVWEMYKEDPDLYRKSIVLRPLDISNHPEVIRRLGVIAMNTPLEFDIYGQANSTHVMGCTMMNGIWRQR
;
A
#
# COMPACT_ATOMS: atom_id res chain seq x y z
N MET A 1 -8.70 5.87 18.33
CA MET A 1 -8.33 6.03 19.74
C MET A 1 -8.98 7.23 20.43
N LYS A 2 -9.05 8.44 19.85
CA LYS A 2 -9.62 9.62 20.55
C LYS A 2 -11.02 9.40 21.16
N HIS A 3 -11.88 8.65 20.47
CA HIS A 3 -13.28 8.42 20.87
C HIS A 3 -13.54 7.06 21.52
N ALA A 4 -12.49 6.23 21.66
CA ALA A 4 -12.64 4.93 22.32
C ALA A 4 -12.86 5.11 23.81
N LYS A 5 -13.84 4.37 24.36
CA LYS A 5 -14.13 4.36 25.80
C LYS A 5 -13.11 3.51 26.56
N LYS A 6 -12.61 2.44 25.93
CA LYS A 6 -11.59 1.54 26.45
C LYS A 6 -10.50 1.33 25.40
N ILE A 7 -9.27 1.24 25.82
CA ILE A 7 -8.11 1.00 24.98
C ILE A 7 -7.37 -0.22 25.49
N ILE A 8 -7.32 -1.25 24.67
CA ILE A 8 -6.56 -2.47 24.90
C ILE A 8 -5.42 -2.48 23.89
N ILE A 9 -4.20 -2.68 24.35
CA ILE A 9 -3.02 -2.78 23.48
C ILE A 9 -2.60 -4.25 23.44
N GLU A 10 -2.53 -4.83 22.27
CA GLU A 10 -1.88 -6.11 22.05
C GLU A 10 -0.43 -5.88 21.61
N VAL A 11 0.49 -6.52 22.29
CA VAL A 11 1.92 -6.56 21.94
C VAL A 11 2.22 -7.95 21.44
N ASN A 12 2.36 -8.10 20.13
CA ASN A 12 2.70 -9.37 19.52
C ASN A 12 4.23 -9.52 19.45
N THR A 13 4.77 -10.42 20.25
CA THR A 13 6.21 -10.65 20.37
C THR A 13 6.81 -11.39 19.18
N SER A 14 5.97 -11.99 18.32
CA SER A 14 6.41 -12.60 17.06
C SER A 14 6.78 -11.59 15.98
N ILE A 15 6.35 -10.33 16.14
CA ILE A 15 6.62 -9.24 15.21
C ILE A 15 7.83 -8.43 15.69
N PRO A 16 8.77 -8.10 14.81
CA PRO A 16 9.92 -7.28 15.19
C PRO A 16 9.51 -5.90 15.72
N LEU A 17 10.06 -5.48 16.85
CA LEU A 17 9.83 -4.15 17.43
C LEU A 17 10.53 -3.03 16.65
N ASN A 18 11.39 -3.35 15.70
CA ASN A 18 12.18 -2.40 14.91
C ASN A 18 11.39 -1.71 13.78
N LEU A 19 10.06 -1.72 13.84
CA LEU A 19 9.19 -0.91 12.98
C LEU A 19 9.15 0.57 13.40
N GLU A 20 9.77 0.92 14.51
CA GLU A 20 9.86 2.29 14.98
C GLU A 20 10.45 3.21 13.91
N GLY A 21 9.81 4.38 13.73
CA GLY A 21 10.20 5.36 12.72
C GLY A 21 9.59 5.14 11.34
N MET A 22 8.91 4.02 11.07
CA MET A 22 8.18 3.83 9.81
C MET A 22 6.84 4.58 9.78
N HIS A 23 6.23 4.79 10.94
CA HIS A 23 4.92 5.43 11.05
C HIS A 23 4.97 6.94 10.86
N ASP A 24 3.91 7.47 10.26
CA ASP A 24 3.64 8.90 10.06
C ASP A 24 2.16 9.16 10.35
N ILE A 25 1.85 9.27 11.64
CA ILE A 25 0.47 9.38 12.13
C ILE A 25 0.05 10.85 12.10
N TYR A 26 -0.64 11.24 11.04
CA TYR A 26 -1.27 12.53 10.90
C TYR A 26 -2.78 12.41 11.12
N ILE A 27 -3.33 13.24 11.99
CA ILE A 27 -4.77 13.27 12.28
C ILE A 27 -5.30 14.63 11.85
N PRO A 28 -6.09 14.69 10.77
CA PRO A 28 -6.67 15.94 10.29
C PRO A 28 -7.58 16.60 11.35
N ALA A 29 -7.67 17.91 11.30
CA ALA A 29 -8.62 18.64 12.12
C ALA A 29 -10.06 18.24 11.76
N ILE A 30 -10.98 18.41 12.73
CA ILE A 30 -12.40 18.15 12.51
C ILE A 30 -13.00 19.29 11.66
N PRO A 31 -13.87 19.02 10.68
CA PRO A 31 -14.58 20.07 9.97
C PRO A 31 -15.30 21.05 10.92
N PRO A 32 -15.36 22.35 10.61
CA PRO A 32 -14.97 22.99 9.35
C PRO A 32 -13.49 23.42 9.27
N ASN A 33 -12.67 23.11 10.28
CA ASN A 33 -11.32 23.63 10.40
C ASN A 33 -10.26 22.77 9.68
N ARG A 34 -10.68 21.93 8.73
CA ARG A 34 -9.74 21.13 7.92
C ARG A 34 -8.97 22.01 6.96
N THR A 35 -7.67 21.77 6.93
CA THR A 35 -6.76 22.30 5.92
C THR A 35 -6.35 21.19 4.95
N GLU A 36 -5.71 21.56 3.87
CA GLU A 36 -5.05 20.63 2.96
C GLU A 36 -4.11 19.68 3.71
N ILE A 37 -4.06 18.41 3.31
CA ILE A 37 -3.10 17.44 3.82
C ILE A 37 -1.80 17.65 3.06
N PRO A 38 -0.70 18.12 3.67
CA PRO A 38 0.50 18.59 2.95
C PRO A 38 1.42 17.43 2.54
N ILE A 39 0.89 16.47 1.77
CA ILE A 39 1.62 15.35 1.15
C ILE A 39 1.75 15.65 -0.33
N TYR A 40 2.95 15.86 -0.83
CA TYR A 40 3.28 16.16 -2.22
C TYR A 40 4.09 15.05 -2.88
N HIS A 41 4.70 14.16 -2.08
CA HIS A 41 5.42 12.96 -2.49
C HIS A 41 5.06 11.79 -1.60
N ALA A 42 5.16 10.56 -2.11
CA ALA A 42 4.85 9.37 -1.32
C ALA A 42 5.69 9.24 -0.04
N GLY A 43 6.91 9.77 -0.07
CA GLY A 43 7.84 9.74 1.06
C GLY A 43 7.69 10.86 2.09
N ASP A 44 6.80 11.86 1.87
CA ASP A 44 6.66 12.99 2.79
C ASP A 44 6.18 12.51 4.17
N ARG A 45 6.69 13.13 5.22
CA ARG A 45 6.29 12.87 6.60
C ARG A 45 5.74 14.15 7.21
N ILE A 46 4.50 14.09 7.67
CA ILE A 46 3.73 15.25 8.15
C ILE A 46 3.13 15.04 9.54
N GLY A 47 3.22 13.83 10.06
CA GLY A 47 2.65 13.41 11.34
C GLY A 47 3.71 13.05 12.37
N LYS A 48 3.29 12.27 13.37
CA LYS A 48 4.14 11.75 14.43
C LYS A 48 4.47 10.29 14.18
N PRO A 49 5.64 9.79 14.65
CA PRO A 49 6.01 8.39 14.48
C PRO A 49 5.23 7.44 15.40
N TYR A 50 4.22 7.91 16.10
CA TYR A 50 3.38 7.14 17.02
C TYR A 50 1.97 7.70 17.10
N VAL A 51 1.04 6.87 17.58
CA VAL A 51 -0.33 7.29 17.91
C VAL A 51 -0.33 7.93 19.30
N GLU A 52 -0.75 9.18 19.39
CA GLU A 52 -0.88 9.87 20.67
C GLU A 52 -2.01 9.25 21.50
N CYS A 53 -1.63 8.66 22.62
CA CYS A 53 -2.54 8.15 23.63
C CYS A 53 -1.93 8.39 25.02
N GLY A 54 -2.68 9.02 25.92
CA GLY A 54 -2.26 9.09 27.32
C GLY A 54 -2.18 7.70 27.93
N ILE A 55 -1.13 7.42 28.70
CA ILE A 55 -0.94 6.12 29.35
C ILE A 55 -2.10 5.81 30.31
N ASP A 56 -2.68 6.83 30.92
CA ASP A 56 -3.86 6.79 31.79
C ASP A 56 -5.13 6.29 31.11
N ARG A 57 -5.14 6.28 29.78
CA ARG A 57 -6.28 5.81 28.97
C ARG A 57 -6.15 4.36 28.53
N ILE A 58 -5.05 3.70 28.85
CA ILE A 58 -4.80 2.31 28.48
C ILE A 58 -5.38 1.42 29.60
N ASP A 59 -6.46 0.67 29.27
CA ASP A 59 -7.13 -0.21 30.23
C ASP A 59 -6.32 -1.46 30.51
N CYS A 60 -5.72 -2.06 29.48
CA CYS A 60 -4.82 -3.20 29.65
C CYS A 60 -3.87 -3.37 28.46
N ILE A 61 -2.80 -4.10 28.70
CA ILE A 61 -1.84 -4.56 27.70
C ILE A 61 -1.89 -6.08 27.71
N VAL A 62 -2.05 -6.67 26.53
CA VAL A 62 -2.06 -8.12 26.30
C VAL A 62 -0.82 -8.49 25.50
N GLU A 63 -0.03 -9.40 26.03
CA GLU A 63 1.08 -9.99 25.28
C GLU A 63 0.59 -11.22 24.50
N SER A 64 0.94 -11.32 23.24
CA SER A 64 0.64 -12.46 22.37
C SER A 64 1.91 -12.91 21.64
N ASP A 65 1.93 -14.18 21.23
CA ASP A 65 2.98 -14.77 20.39
C ASP A 65 2.32 -15.56 19.27
N ILE A 66 1.51 -14.87 18.47
CA ILE A 66 0.71 -15.47 17.41
C ILE A 66 1.21 -14.90 16.08
N LEU A 67 1.73 -15.77 15.22
CA LEU A 67 2.13 -15.37 13.87
C LEU A 67 0.92 -14.89 13.09
N ASP A 68 1.08 -13.75 12.41
CA ASP A 68 0.06 -13.25 11.49
C ASP A 68 -0.17 -14.28 10.36
N HIS A 69 -1.43 -14.66 10.15
CA HIS A 69 -1.82 -15.49 9.03
C HIS A 69 -1.80 -14.67 7.73
N VAL A 70 -0.65 -14.66 7.07
CA VAL A 70 -0.53 -14.13 5.72
C VAL A 70 -0.76 -15.28 4.74
N ARG A 71 -1.71 -15.11 3.81
CA ARG A 71 -1.87 -16.08 2.71
C ARG A 71 -0.59 -16.10 1.89
N ASP A 72 -0.06 -17.31 1.65
CA ASP A 72 1.00 -17.49 0.68
C ASP A 72 0.55 -16.97 -0.68
N LEU A 73 1.36 -16.11 -1.27
CA LEU A 73 1.10 -15.62 -2.62
C LEU A 73 1.42 -16.76 -3.60
N THR A 74 0.40 -17.16 -4.34
CA THR A 74 0.57 -18.13 -5.43
C THR A 74 1.54 -17.56 -6.47
N ALA A 75 2.41 -18.41 -7.00
CA ALA A 75 3.28 -18.01 -8.11
C ALA A 75 2.43 -17.48 -9.28
N PRO A 76 2.88 -16.41 -9.97
CA PRO A 76 2.16 -15.87 -11.10
C PRO A 76 1.96 -16.92 -12.20
N ASP A 77 0.74 -17.05 -12.68
CA ASP A 77 0.44 -17.86 -13.87
C ASP A 77 0.82 -17.13 -15.17
N ALA A 78 0.76 -17.84 -16.29
CA ALA A 78 1.12 -17.28 -17.60
C ALA A 78 0.26 -16.06 -17.98
N ALA A 79 -1.00 -16.04 -17.58
CA ALA A 79 -1.91 -14.91 -17.85
C ALA A 79 -1.48 -13.68 -17.05
N SER A 80 -1.19 -13.84 -15.76
CA SER A 80 -0.71 -12.75 -14.90
C SER A 80 0.62 -12.17 -15.38
N ILE A 81 1.52 -13.03 -15.86
CA ILE A 81 2.81 -12.59 -16.45
C ILE A 81 2.54 -11.76 -17.71
N LYS A 82 1.63 -12.22 -18.59
CA LYS A 82 1.29 -11.49 -19.81
C LYS A 82 0.61 -10.15 -19.54
N ILE A 83 -0.24 -10.08 -18.52
CA ILE A 83 -0.85 -8.82 -18.05
C ILE A 83 0.26 -7.85 -17.61
N ALA A 84 1.24 -8.33 -16.84
CA ALA A 84 2.36 -7.52 -16.36
C ALA A 84 3.20 -6.98 -17.53
N GLU A 85 3.52 -7.81 -18.53
CA GLU A 85 4.24 -7.40 -19.73
C GLU A 85 3.49 -6.31 -20.51
N ASN A 86 2.21 -6.54 -20.78
CA ASN A 86 1.37 -5.58 -21.50
C ASN A 86 1.25 -4.25 -20.77
N LEU A 87 1.16 -4.28 -19.43
CA LEU A 87 1.11 -3.06 -18.63
C LEU A 87 2.41 -2.28 -18.68
N VAL A 88 3.56 -2.95 -18.56
CA VAL A 88 4.87 -2.28 -18.68
C VAL A 88 5.01 -1.64 -20.06
N GLU A 89 4.68 -2.37 -21.13
CA GLU A 89 4.71 -1.86 -22.50
C GLU A 89 3.78 -0.64 -22.67
N PHE A 90 2.58 -0.71 -22.09
CA PHE A 90 1.63 0.42 -22.12
C PHE A 90 2.20 1.65 -21.40
N LEU A 91 2.75 1.49 -20.21
CA LEU A 91 3.33 2.61 -19.43
C LEU A 91 4.53 3.23 -20.18
N GLU A 92 5.38 2.40 -20.79
CA GLU A 92 6.51 2.87 -21.61
C GLU A 92 6.04 3.63 -22.87
N TYR A 93 4.98 3.15 -23.49
CA TYR A 93 4.35 3.82 -24.63
C TYR A 93 3.75 5.18 -24.23
N GLU A 94 2.99 5.24 -23.13
CA GLU A 94 2.40 6.47 -22.61
C GLU A 94 3.47 7.54 -22.28
N GLN A 95 4.59 7.09 -21.74
CA GLN A 95 5.72 7.98 -21.45
C GLN A 95 6.39 8.47 -22.74
N LYS A 96 6.60 7.58 -23.72
CA LYS A 96 7.13 7.93 -25.05
C LYS A 96 6.26 8.94 -25.77
N MET A 97 4.94 8.85 -25.60
CA MET A 97 3.98 9.77 -26.19
C MET A 97 3.82 11.09 -25.41
N GLY A 98 4.57 11.29 -24.33
CA GLY A 98 4.52 12.48 -23.49
C GLY A 98 3.25 12.61 -22.64
N ARG A 99 2.44 11.53 -22.49
CA ARG A 99 1.25 11.51 -21.65
C ARG A 99 1.53 11.13 -20.19
N LEU A 100 2.65 10.48 -19.93
CA LEU A 100 3.22 10.31 -18.61
C LEU A 100 4.56 11.06 -18.51
N PRO A 101 4.87 11.63 -17.33
CA PRO A 101 6.14 12.31 -17.11
C PRO A 101 7.33 11.34 -17.13
N GLU A 102 8.53 11.87 -17.34
CA GLU A 102 9.77 11.09 -17.31
C GLU A 102 9.99 10.44 -15.94
N LYS A 103 9.83 11.22 -14.86
CA LYS A 103 9.70 10.67 -13.51
C LYS A 103 8.28 10.13 -13.34
N MET A 104 8.15 8.80 -13.21
CA MET A 104 6.86 8.15 -13.08
C MET A 104 6.05 8.71 -11.92
N LEU A 105 4.73 8.84 -12.14
CA LEU A 105 3.78 9.16 -11.07
C LEU A 105 3.71 8.02 -10.05
N PRO A 106 3.33 8.30 -8.80
CA PRO A 106 3.19 7.24 -7.79
C PRO A 106 2.24 6.14 -8.23
N LEU A 107 2.58 4.91 -7.94
CA LEU A 107 1.81 3.73 -8.29
C LEU A 107 0.98 3.26 -7.08
N GLN A 108 -0.22 2.76 -7.33
CA GLN A 108 -1.01 1.99 -6.38
C GLN A 108 -1.22 0.60 -6.94
N SER A 109 -1.14 -0.41 -6.10
CA SER A 109 -1.44 -1.79 -6.47
C SER A 109 -2.48 -2.39 -5.54
N GLY A 110 -3.41 -3.13 -6.12
CA GLY A 110 -4.34 -3.96 -5.36
C GLY A 110 -3.65 -5.10 -4.63
N VAL A 111 -4.43 -5.90 -3.90
CA VAL A 111 -3.98 -7.08 -3.15
C VAL A 111 -4.24 -8.34 -3.97
N GLY A 112 -3.28 -9.27 -3.96
CA GLY A 112 -3.42 -10.59 -4.59
C GLY A 112 -2.33 -10.94 -5.60
N SER A 113 -2.42 -12.16 -6.15
CA SER A 113 -1.38 -12.73 -7.02
C SER A 113 -1.16 -11.93 -8.31
N ILE A 114 -2.23 -11.45 -8.95
CA ILE A 114 -2.14 -10.64 -10.17
C ILE A 114 -1.45 -9.31 -9.88
N ALA A 115 -1.88 -8.61 -8.83
CA ALA A 115 -1.28 -7.34 -8.43
C ALA A 115 0.22 -7.49 -8.12
N ASN A 116 0.59 -8.57 -7.43
CA ASN A 116 1.98 -8.89 -7.12
C ASN A 116 2.78 -9.21 -8.39
N ALA A 117 2.20 -9.95 -9.34
CA ALA A 117 2.82 -10.24 -10.63
C ALA A 117 3.08 -8.97 -11.45
N VAL A 118 2.10 -8.07 -11.50
CA VAL A 118 2.19 -6.78 -12.20
C VAL A 118 3.33 -5.94 -11.64
N LEU A 119 3.42 -5.80 -10.33
CA LEU A 119 4.52 -5.08 -9.70
C LEU A 119 5.87 -5.74 -9.97
N LEU A 120 5.96 -7.07 -9.90
CA LEU A 120 7.20 -7.79 -10.22
C LEU A 120 7.63 -7.61 -11.69
N GLY A 121 6.69 -7.38 -12.59
CA GLY A 121 6.98 -7.00 -13.98
C GLY A 121 7.82 -5.74 -14.10
N LEU A 122 7.62 -4.78 -13.19
CA LEU A 122 8.41 -3.55 -13.13
C LEU A 122 9.89 -3.78 -12.78
N ALA A 123 10.23 -4.92 -12.15
CA ALA A 123 11.63 -5.25 -11.83
C ALA A 123 12.53 -5.31 -13.07
N LYS A 124 11.96 -5.73 -14.21
CA LYS A 124 12.66 -5.85 -15.50
C LYS A 124 12.48 -4.64 -16.42
N SER A 125 11.63 -3.69 -16.03
CA SER A 125 11.38 -2.49 -16.83
C SER A 125 12.54 -1.49 -16.71
N ARG A 126 12.54 -0.49 -17.58
CA ARG A 126 13.48 0.64 -17.53
C ARG A 126 13.19 1.65 -16.43
N PHE A 127 12.03 1.53 -15.77
CA PHE A 127 11.62 2.49 -14.73
C PHE A 127 12.49 2.36 -13.49
N GLU A 128 12.92 3.49 -12.96
CA GLU A 128 13.76 3.62 -11.77
C GLU A 128 13.18 4.69 -10.84
N ASN A 129 13.61 4.65 -9.57
CA ASN A 129 13.18 5.61 -8.56
C ASN A 129 11.65 5.74 -8.44
N LEU A 130 10.94 4.62 -8.58
CA LEU A 130 9.49 4.56 -8.49
C LEU A 130 9.03 4.96 -7.09
N GLU A 131 7.88 5.60 -7.04
CA GLU A 131 7.17 5.87 -5.80
C GLU A 131 5.88 5.06 -5.76
N MET A 132 5.50 4.59 -4.57
CA MET A 132 4.20 3.95 -4.33
C MET A 132 3.39 4.73 -3.31
N TYR A 133 2.10 4.91 -3.60
CA TYR A 133 1.12 5.43 -2.68
C TYR A 133 -0.09 4.50 -2.72
N SER A 134 -0.18 3.59 -1.74
CA SER A 134 -1.09 2.44 -1.77
C SER A 134 -1.78 2.27 -0.41
N GLU A 135 -2.70 1.33 -0.32
CA GLU A 135 -3.29 0.92 0.95
C GLU A 135 -2.40 -0.10 1.64
N ILE A 136 -2.19 -1.25 1.02
CA ILE A 136 -1.41 -2.35 1.58
C ILE A 136 -0.17 -2.59 0.73
N LEU A 137 0.97 -2.75 1.38
CA LEU A 137 2.24 -3.08 0.76
C LEU A 137 2.50 -4.58 0.89
N GLN A 138 2.63 -5.27 -0.25
CA GLN A 138 2.86 -6.71 -0.33
C GLN A 138 4.32 -7.05 -0.69
N ASP A 139 4.62 -8.33 -0.77
CA ASP A 139 5.95 -8.91 -1.04
C ASP A 139 6.72 -8.25 -2.19
N SER A 140 6.03 -7.98 -3.31
CA SER A 140 6.64 -7.35 -4.48
C SER A 140 7.23 -5.99 -4.17
N VAL A 141 6.61 -5.20 -3.28
CA VAL A 141 7.11 -3.88 -2.89
C VAL A 141 8.47 -4.02 -2.18
N PHE A 142 8.58 -4.94 -1.23
CA PHE A 142 9.82 -5.21 -0.51
C PHE A 142 10.93 -5.67 -1.46
N ARG A 143 10.60 -6.56 -2.40
CA ARG A 143 11.54 -7.03 -3.42
C ARG A 143 12.01 -5.90 -4.33
N LEU A 144 11.11 -5.03 -4.78
CA LEU A 144 11.44 -3.88 -5.62
C LEU A 144 12.25 -2.81 -4.86
N ILE A 145 12.03 -2.62 -3.57
CA ILE A 145 12.88 -1.78 -2.71
C ILE A 145 14.29 -2.38 -2.63
N LYS A 146 14.41 -3.68 -2.37
CA LYS A 146 15.72 -4.38 -2.32
C LYS A 146 16.47 -4.29 -3.65
N LEU A 147 15.76 -4.29 -4.78
CA LEU A 147 16.33 -4.09 -6.13
C LEU A 147 16.64 -2.62 -6.47
N GLY A 148 16.33 -1.68 -5.59
CA GLY A 148 16.52 -0.25 -5.84
C GLY A 148 15.54 0.36 -6.85
N LYS A 149 14.50 -0.36 -7.27
CA LYS A 149 13.47 0.11 -8.21
C LYS A 149 12.49 1.07 -7.57
N ILE A 150 12.09 0.81 -6.32
CA ILE A 150 11.20 1.68 -5.53
C ILE A 150 12.05 2.47 -4.53
N ALA A 151 11.99 3.78 -4.63
CA ALA A 151 12.67 4.69 -3.73
C ALA A 151 11.85 4.97 -2.46
N LYS A 152 10.52 5.12 -2.60
CA LYS A 152 9.59 5.39 -1.51
C LYS A 152 8.29 4.63 -1.70
N ALA A 153 7.77 4.06 -0.61
CA ALA A 153 6.48 3.39 -0.58
C ALA A 153 5.67 3.86 0.63
N SER A 154 4.45 4.33 0.40
CA SER A 154 3.52 4.75 1.43
C SER A 154 2.31 3.83 1.44
N GLY A 155 1.87 3.41 2.62
CA GLY A 155 0.68 2.58 2.82
C GLY A 155 0.14 2.68 4.23
N CYS A 156 -1.00 2.04 4.50
CA CYS A 156 -1.52 1.98 5.87
C CYS A 156 -1.03 0.73 6.62
N ALA A 157 -0.68 -0.31 5.89
CA ALA A 157 -0.14 -1.56 6.43
C ALA A 157 0.74 -2.27 5.39
N PHE A 158 1.47 -3.25 5.85
CA PHE A 158 2.13 -4.22 4.99
C PHE A 158 1.85 -5.65 5.47
N THR A 159 1.85 -6.58 4.53
CA THR A 159 1.57 -7.99 4.78
C THR A 159 2.63 -8.85 4.11
N PRO A 160 3.85 -8.88 4.63
CA PRO A 160 4.94 -9.67 4.06
C PRO A 160 4.73 -11.15 4.36
N SER A 161 5.06 -12.01 3.40
CA SER A 161 5.19 -13.44 3.63
C SER A 161 6.36 -13.75 4.57
N PRO A 162 6.44 -14.96 5.15
CA PRO A 162 7.56 -15.33 6.00
C PRO A 162 8.93 -15.13 5.33
N SER A 163 9.03 -15.43 4.02
CA SER A 163 10.28 -15.23 3.27
C SER A 163 10.67 -13.75 3.15
N VAL A 164 9.71 -12.86 3.07
CA VAL A 164 9.96 -11.41 3.01
C VAL A 164 10.25 -10.84 4.39
N TRP A 165 9.68 -11.42 5.46
CA TRP A 165 10.08 -11.10 6.82
C TRP A 165 11.56 -11.39 7.08
N GLU A 166 12.08 -12.53 6.62
CA GLU A 166 13.51 -12.83 6.74
C GLU A 166 14.34 -11.81 5.94
N MET A 167 13.90 -11.45 4.73
CA MET A 167 14.55 -10.42 3.92
C MET A 167 14.54 -9.04 4.60
N TYR A 168 13.45 -8.70 5.31
CA TYR A 168 13.37 -7.48 6.11
C TYR A 168 14.39 -7.47 7.26
N LYS A 169 14.56 -8.61 7.94
CA LYS A 169 15.52 -8.75 9.06
C LYS A 169 16.98 -8.60 8.63
N GLU A 170 17.30 -8.91 7.36
CA GLU A 170 18.66 -8.74 6.81
C GLU A 170 19.08 -7.26 6.75
N ASP A 171 18.18 -6.36 6.36
CA ASP A 171 18.45 -4.92 6.27
C ASP A 171 17.20 -4.09 6.63
N PRO A 172 16.84 -4.01 7.91
CA PRO A 172 15.66 -3.27 8.34
C PRO A 172 15.77 -1.76 8.08
N ASP A 173 16.98 -1.20 8.02
CA ASP A 173 17.20 0.22 7.79
C ASP A 173 16.85 0.64 6.38
N LEU A 174 17.09 -0.21 5.39
CA LEU A 174 16.67 0.02 4.01
C LEU A 174 15.14 0.21 3.95
N TYR A 175 14.39 -0.67 4.59
CA TYR A 175 12.92 -0.61 4.56
C TYR A 175 12.38 0.53 5.41
N ARG A 176 12.96 0.80 6.58
CA ARG A 176 12.58 1.95 7.42
C ARG A 176 12.77 3.29 6.72
N LYS A 177 13.81 3.42 5.90
CA LYS A 177 14.05 4.63 5.09
C LYS A 177 13.10 4.75 3.90
N SER A 178 12.66 3.62 3.35
CA SER A 178 11.87 3.57 2.12
C SER A 178 10.36 3.54 2.36
N ILE A 179 9.89 3.00 3.49
CA ILE A 179 8.46 2.80 3.77
C ILE A 179 7.95 3.85 4.75
N VAL A 180 6.74 4.36 4.46
CA VAL A 180 5.99 5.27 5.33
C VAL A 180 4.62 4.68 5.61
N LEU A 181 4.32 4.38 6.89
CA LEU A 181 3.04 3.83 7.32
C LEU A 181 2.13 4.94 7.83
N ARG A 182 0.97 5.11 7.21
CA ARG A 182 0.01 6.18 7.47
C ARG A 182 -1.33 5.64 7.97
N PRO A 183 -2.13 6.44 8.66
CA PRO A 183 -3.53 6.13 8.89
C PRO A 183 -4.28 5.88 7.56
N LEU A 184 -5.23 4.96 7.59
CA LEU A 184 -6.03 4.57 6.41
C LEU A 184 -6.74 5.76 5.76
N ASP A 185 -7.26 6.67 6.57
CA ASP A 185 -7.95 7.89 6.10
C ASP A 185 -7.00 8.88 5.39
N ILE A 186 -5.70 8.75 5.57
CA ILE A 186 -4.69 9.50 4.83
C ILE A 186 -4.25 8.74 3.57
N SER A 187 -3.93 7.45 3.70
CA SER A 187 -3.54 6.61 2.54
C SER A 187 -4.63 6.54 1.47
N ASN A 188 -5.90 6.52 1.89
CA ASN A 188 -7.06 6.44 0.98
C ASN A 188 -7.76 7.79 0.79
N HIS A 189 -7.10 8.90 1.11
CA HIS A 189 -7.72 10.22 0.98
C HIS A 189 -7.84 10.64 -0.50
N PRO A 190 -9.08 10.83 -1.03
CA PRO A 190 -9.28 11.05 -2.47
C PRO A 190 -8.58 12.28 -3.03
N GLU A 191 -8.51 13.37 -2.25
CA GLU A 191 -7.82 14.59 -2.65
C GLU A 191 -6.31 14.36 -2.80
N VAL A 192 -5.67 13.70 -1.83
CA VAL A 192 -4.24 13.39 -1.87
C VAL A 192 -3.93 12.48 -3.06
N ILE A 193 -4.71 11.41 -3.24
CA ILE A 193 -4.55 10.46 -4.36
C ILE A 193 -4.64 11.19 -5.70
N ARG A 194 -5.64 12.06 -5.85
CA ARG A 194 -5.86 12.83 -7.08
C ARG A 194 -4.74 13.83 -7.33
N ARG A 195 -4.31 14.55 -6.30
CA ARG A 195 -3.27 15.57 -6.41
C ARG A 195 -1.90 14.96 -6.72
N LEU A 196 -1.58 13.79 -6.15
CA LEU A 196 -0.37 13.05 -6.47
C LEU A 196 -0.40 12.45 -7.89
N GLY A 197 -1.59 12.35 -8.52
CA GLY A 197 -1.74 11.71 -9.83
C GLY A 197 -1.50 10.21 -9.79
N VAL A 198 -1.91 9.54 -8.72
CA VAL A 198 -1.64 8.11 -8.51
C VAL A 198 -2.18 7.26 -9.65
N ILE A 199 -1.32 6.43 -10.23
CA ILE A 199 -1.70 5.41 -11.21
C ILE A 199 -2.19 4.18 -10.46
N ALA A 200 -3.52 3.97 -10.44
CA ALA A 200 -4.15 2.88 -9.70
C ALA A 200 -4.27 1.62 -10.58
N MET A 201 -3.74 0.50 -10.08
CA MET A 201 -3.75 -0.80 -10.74
C MET A 201 -4.51 -1.80 -9.91
N ASN A 202 -5.76 -2.07 -10.30
CA ASN A 202 -6.66 -2.97 -9.58
C ASN A 202 -7.33 -3.97 -10.53
N THR A 203 -7.71 -5.12 -10.01
CA THR A 203 -8.37 -6.18 -10.76
C THR A 203 -9.88 -6.13 -10.47
N PRO A 204 -10.76 -5.94 -11.48
CA PRO A 204 -12.20 -6.08 -11.31
C PRO A 204 -12.63 -7.55 -11.31
N LEU A 205 -13.84 -7.84 -10.84
CA LEU A 205 -14.50 -9.14 -11.00
C LEU A 205 -15.05 -9.33 -12.42
N GLU A 206 -15.66 -8.29 -12.95
CA GLU A 206 -16.29 -8.27 -14.26
C GLU A 206 -15.96 -6.97 -14.98
N PHE A 207 -15.91 -7.05 -16.30
CA PHE A 207 -15.68 -5.90 -17.16
C PHE A 207 -16.56 -6.05 -18.39
N ASP A 208 -17.40 -5.07 -18.68
CA ASP A 208 -18.29 -5.13 -19.83
C ASP A 208 -17.69 -4.52 -21.12
N ILE A 209 -18.39 -4.73 -22.22
CA ILE A 209 -17.96 -4.20 -23.54
C ILE A 209 -17.95 -2.66 -23.63
N TYR A 210 -18.59 -1.99 -22.68
CA TYR A 210 -18.64 -0.52 -22.61
C TYR A 210 -17.54 0.06 -21.72
N GLY A 211 -16.69 -0.78 -21.13
CA GLY A 211 -15.60 -0.34 -20.27
C GLY A 211 -16.02 -0.14 -18.81
N GLN A 212 -17.15 -0.67 -18.37
CA GLN A 212 -17.58 -0.56 -16.97
C GLN A 212 -16.99 -1.71 -16.15
N ALA A 213 -16.31 -1.36 -15.06
CA ALA A 213 -15.72 -2.33 -14.14
C ALA A 213 -16.64 -2.59 -12.95
N ASN A 214 -16.84 -3.85 -12.62
CA ASN A 214 -17.57 -4.30 -11.43
C ASN A 214 -16.65 -5.10 -10.52
N SER A 215 -16.53 -4.69 -9.26
CA SER A 215 -15.69 -5.36 -8.26
C SER A 215 -16.48 -5.85 -7.04
N THR A 216 -17.82 -5.82 -7.07
CA THR A 216 -18.66 -6.15 -5.91
C THR A 216 -19.59 -7.32 -6.14
N HIS A 217 -20.17 -7.45 -7.31
CA HIS A 217 -21.21 -8.44 -7.61
C HIS A 217 -20.81 -9.32 -8.77
N VAL A 218 -21.21 -10.59 -8.72
CA VAL A 218 -21.15 -11.51 -9.86
C VAL A 218 -22.54 -11.61 -10.48
N MET A 219 -22.63 -11.41 -11.81
CA MET A 219 -23.86 -11.45 -12.58
C MET A 219 -24.99 -10.55 -12.03
N GLY A 220 -24.60 -9.44 -11.41
CA GLY A 220 -25.51 -8.44 -10.89
C GLY A 220 -26.33 -8.83 -9.65
N CYS A 221 -26.21 -10.03 -9.13
CA CYS A 221 -27.07 -10.54 -8.05
C CYS A 221 -26.34 -11.06 -6.81
N THR A 222 -25.14 -11.63 -6.96
CA THR A 222 -24.41 -12.20 -5.84
C THR A 222 -23.28 -11.27 -5.40
N MET A 223 -23.40 -10.67 -4.22
CA MET A 223 -22.34 -9.85 -3.65
C MET A 223 -21.17 -10.71 -3.19
N MET A 224 -20.01 -10.52 -3.80
CA MET A 224 -18.77 -11.25 -3.52
C MET A 224 -17.80 -10.45 -2.66
N ASN A 225 -17.84 -9.11 -2.76
CA ASN A 225 -16.95 -8.21 -2.02
C ASN A 225 -17.75 -7.03 -1.47
N GLY A 226 -17.29 -6.50 -0.35
CA GLY A 226 -17.79 -5.23 0.18
C GLY A 226 -17.34 -4.03 -0.67
N ILE A 227 -17.86 -2.86 -0.35
CA ILE A 227 -17.63 -1.57 -1.05
C ILE A 227 -16.14 -1.17 -1.14
N TRP A 228 -15.27 -1.80 -0.37
CA TRP A 228 -13.84 -1.50 -0.27
C TRP A 228 -13.04 -1.58 -1.57
N ARG A 229 -13.52 -2.35 -2.55
CA ARG A 229 -12.81 -2.55 -3.81
C ARG A 229 -13.24 -1.62 -4.95
N GLN A 230 -14.15 -0.70 -4.68
CA GLN A 230 -14.62 0.28 -5.68
C GLN A 230 -13.93 1.66 -5.63
N ARG A 231 -12.84 1.78 -4.87
CA ARG A 231 -12.13 3.05 -4.73
C ARG A 231 -10.91 3.11 -5.62
#